data_fd17638988c9d886f0375efd557a79ba
#
_entry.id   fd17638988c9d886f0375efd557a79ba
#
_cell.length_a   1.000
_cell.length_b   1.000
_cell.length_c   1.000
_cell.angle_alpha   90.00
_cell.angle_beta   90.00
_cell.angle_gamma   90.00
#
_symmetry.space_group_name_H-M   'P 1'
#
loop_
_entity.id
_entity.type
_entity.pdbx_description
1 polymer ?
#
loop_
_entity_poly.entity_id
_entity_poly.type
_entity_poly.pdbx_seq_one_letter_code
_entity_poly.pdbx_strand_id
1 'polypeptide(L)'
;MKEDRDGVFSLPVLIAIAGSAILFAGTFLDIGRISAFGWSTTFNLHDLSLDQQVMIVRIISLISVALLVIPKMPKVLYSVCGAAFFVLFVPKAIKALDQYRQVNNIMQASGLSQFVDVKDYFRFEAGYYLLVAGALILLGASVYYLVRFFINRD
;
A
#
# COMPACT_ATOMS: atom_id res chain seq x y z
N MET A 1 -29.68 -19.60 5.92
CA MET A 1 -28.47 -18.77 6.11
C MET A 1 -27.37 -19.69 6.65
N LYS A 2 -26.49 -20.20 5.76
CA LYS A 2 -25.30 -20.93 6.21
C LYS A 2 -24.36 -19.90 6.85
N GLU A 3 -24.25 -19.97 8.16
CA GLU A 3 -23.34 -19.16 8.97
C GLU A 3 -21.91 -19.31 8.40
N ASP A 4 -21.31 -18.19 8.03
CA ASP A 4 -19.97 -18.11 7.46
C ASP A 4 -18.95 -18.53 8.53
N ARG A 5 -18.73 -19.85 8.67
CA ARG A 5 -17.78 -20.47 9.60
C ARG A 5 -16.33 -20.33 9.12
N ASP A 6 -15.98 -19.19 8.55
CA ASP A 6 -14.56 -18.88 8.41
C ASP A 6 -14.05 -18.40 9.76
N GLY A 7 -13.60 -19.34 10.56
CA GLY A 7 -12.88 -19.03 11.78
C GLY A 7 -11.69 -18.13 11.49
N VAL A 8 -11.21 -17.41 12.49
CA VAL A 8 -10.02 -16.51 12.41
C VAL A 8 -8.80 -17.21 11.80
N PHE A 9 -8.76 -18.52 11.78
CA PHE A 9 -7.68 -19.34 11.23
C PHE A 9 -7.93 -19.84 9.80
N SER A 10 -8.96 -19.35 9.09
CA SER A 10 -9.11 -19.72 7.70
C SER A 10 -8.02 -19.06 6.83
N LEU A 11 -7.55 -19.78 5.81
CA LEU A 11 -6.46 -19.31 4.95
C LEU A 11 -6.73 -17.91 4.35
N PRO A 12 -7.93 -17.58 3.83
CA PRO A 12 -8.21 -16.24 3.33
C PRO A 12 -8.10 -15.14 4.39
N VAL A 13 -8.52 -15.43 5.64
CA VAL A 13 -8.41 -14.49 6.76
C VAL A 13 -6.93 -14.25 7.11
N LEU A 14 -6.13 -15.31 7.18
CA LEU A 14 -4.69 -15.19 7.47
C LEU A 14 -3.96 -14.39 6.40
N ILE A 15 -4.27 -14.61 5.12
CA ILE A 15 -3.69 -13.84 4.01
C ILE A 15 -4.08 -12.36 4.13
N ALA A 16 -5.34 -12.07 4.43
CA ALA A 16 -5.82 -10.69 4.56
C ALA A 16 -5.20 -9.98 5.77
N ILE A 17 -5.02 -10.67 6.90
CA ILE A 17 -4.29 -10.14 8.07
C ILE A 17 -2.84 -9.88 7.72
N ALA A 18 -2.16 -10.82 7.07
CA ALA A 18 -0.77 -10.67 6.67
C ALA A 18 -0.60 -9.47 5.71
N GLY A 19 -1.48 -9.31 4.73
CA GLY A 19 -1.46 -8.17 3.81
C GLY A 19 -1.62 -6.83 4.52
N SER A 20 -2.56 -6.74 5.46
CA SER A 20 -2.76 -5.53 6.27
C SER A 20 -1.56 -5.24 7.18
N ALA A 21 -0.94 -6.26 7.76
CA ALA A 21 0.26 -6.12 8.59
C ALA A 21 1.48 -5.68 7.76
N ILE A 22 1.66 -6.24 6.57
CA ILE A 22 2.71 -5.86 5.63
C ILE A 22 2.53 -4.40 5.19
N LEU A 23 1.30 -3.99 4.86
CA LEU A 23 0.98 -2.62 4.50
C LEU A 23 1.30 -1.66 5.64
N PHE A 24 0.92 -2.00 6.87
CA PHE A 24 1.22 -1.22 8.06
C PHE A 24 2.73 -1.09 8.28
N ALA A 25 3.48 -2.19 8.24
CA ALA A 25 4.92 -2.21 8.41
C ALA A 25 5.65 -1.38 7.35
N GLY A 26 5.18 -1.43 6.09
CA GLY A 26 5.75 -0.65 5.00
C GLY A 26 5.70 0.87 5.22
N THR A 27 4.76 1.36 6.04
CA THR A 27 4.66 2.80 6.36
C THR A 27 5.78 3.32 7.28
N PHE A 28 6.57 2.45 7.90
CA PHE A 28 7.66 2.83 8.80
C PHE A 28 9.03 2.73 8.14
N LEU A 29 9.12 2.13 6.97
CA LEU A 29 10.37 1.88 6.29
C LEU A 29 10.64 2.93 5.22
N ASP A 30 11.91 3.07 4.88
CA ASP A 30 12.33 3.90 3.77
C ASP A 30 11.77 3.35 2.46
N ILE A 31 11.19 4.23 1.65
CA ILE A 31 10.56 3.90 0.38
C ILE A 31 11.49 4.14 -0.80
N GLY A 32 12.50 4.97 -0.62
CA GLY A 32 13.45 5.27 -1.67
C GLY A 32 14.76 5.80 -1.14
N ARG A 33 15.75 5.74 -2.01
CA ARG A 33 17.08 6.28 -1.80
C ARG A 33 17.45 7.14 -2.99
N ILE A 34 18.01 8.31 -2.70
CA ILE A 34 18.60 9.20 -3.70
C ILE A 34 20.11 9.18 -3.49
N SER A 35 20.85 8.98 -4.57
CA SER A 35 22.32 8.98 -4.55
C SER A 35 22.84 9.93 -5.62
N ALA A 36 23.67 10.91 -5.23
CA ALA A 36 24.29 11.85 -6.14
C ALA A 36 25.68 12.24 -5.65
N PHE A 37 26.65 12.28 -6.53
CA PHE A 37 28.01 12.79 -6.26
C PHE A 37 28.70 12.18 -5.00
N GLY A 38 28.49 10.90 -4.76
CA GLY A 38 29.06 10.19 -3.58
C GLY A 38 28.27 10.36 -2.28
N TRP A 39 27.16 11.11 -2.28
CA TRP A 39 26.23 11.22 -1.18
C TRP A 39 25.01 10.35 -1.43
N SER A 40 24.49 9.72 -0.39
CA SER A 40 23.23 9.00 -0.47
C SER A 40 22.35 9.35 0.73
N THR A 41 21.07 9.57 0.49
CA THR A 41 20.05 9.77 1.51
C THR A 41 18.86 8.89 1.24
N THR A 42 18.30 8.28 2.27
CA THR A 42 17.02 7.58 2.19
C THR A 42 15.90 8.52 2.59
N PHE A 43 14.70 8.24 2.10
CA PHE A 43 13.51 8.98 2.45
C PHE A 43 12.34 8.02 2.67
N ASN A 44 11.48 8.40 3.58
CA ASN A 44 10.25 7.70 3.91
C ASN A 44 9.02 8.53 3.49
N LEU A 45 7.82 8.04 3.81
CA LEU A 45 6.58 8.74 3.47
C LEU A 45 6.41 10.08 4.19
N HIS A 46 7.01 10.25 5.37
CA HIS A 46 6.98 11.52 6.13
C HIS A 46 7.80 12.60 5.42
N ASP A 47 8.97 12.24 4.89
CA ASP A 47 9.84 13.17 4.16
C ASP A 47 9.18 13.73 2.89
N LEU A 48 8.21 12.99 2.34
CA LEU A 48 7.40 13.42 1.20
C LEU A 48 6.18 14.27 1.60
N SER A 49 6.09 14.72 2.83
CA SER A 49 4.94 15.46 3.38
C SER A 49 3.60 14.70 3.24
N LEU A 50 3.67 13.38 3.33
CA LEU A 50 2.52 12.48 3.23
C LEU A 50 2.02 12.01 4.60
N ASP A 51 2.28 12.76 5.67
CA ASP A 51 1.91 12.39 7.05
C ASP A 51 0.45 12.00 7.20
N GLN A 52 -0.44 12.78 6.60
CA GLN A 52 -1.87 12.51 6.64
C GLN A 52 -2.21 11.19 5.94
N GLN A 53 -1.60 10.90 4.80
CA GLN A 53 -1.79 9.65 4.06
C GLN A 53 -1.24 8.45 4.81
N VAL A 54 -0.07 8.60 5.42
CA VAL A 54 0.53 7.59 6.30
C VAL A 54 -0.40 7.23 7.45
N MET A 55 -0.96 8.24 8.12
CA MET A 55 -1.91 8.05 9.20
C MET A 55 -3.17 7.32 8.72
N ILE A 56 -3.73 7.71 7.58
CA ILE A 56 -4.89 7.04 6.97
C ILE A 56 -4.57 5.56 6.67
N VAL A 57 -3.43 5.27 6.05
CA VAL A 57 -3.03 3.88 5.74
C VAL A 57 -2.88 3.05 7.00
N ARG A 58 -2.26 3.59 8.05
CA ARG A 58 -2.12 2.93 9.36
C ARG A 58 -3.47 2.62 9.98
N ILE A 59 -4.39 3.59 10.00
CA ILE A 59 -5.74 3.42 10.54
C ILE A 59 -6.50 2.36 9.75
N ILE A 60 -6.50 2.42 8.42
CA ILE A 60 -7.16 1.43 7.56
C ILE A 60 -6.60 0.03 7.82
N SER A 61 -5.29 -0.13 7.92
CA SER A 61 -4.64 -1.41 8.18
C SER A 61 -5.07 -2.00 9.54
N LEU A 62 -5.11 -1.18 10.59
CA LEU A 62 -5.53 -1.61 11.92
C LEU A 62 -7.01 -1.99 11.96
N ILE A 63 -7.89 -1.19 11.36
CA ILE A 63 -9.32 -1.48 11.24
C ILE A 63 -9.54 -2.78 10.46
N SER A 64 -8.80 -2.97 9.37
CA SER A 64 -8.86 -4.18 8.55
C SER A 64 -8.54 -5.44 9.36
N VAL A 65 -7.49 -5.41 10.16
CA VAL A 65 -7.14 -6.53 11.06
C VAL A 65 -8.24 -6.74 12.12
N ALA A 66 -8.71 -5.67 12.75
CA ALA A 66 -9.76 -5.76 13.77
C ALA A 66 -11.05 -6.40 13.22
N LEU A 67 -11.49 -6.00 12.02
CA LEU A 67 -12.68 -6.57 11.37
C LEU A 67 -12.54 -8.07 11.07
N LEU A 68 -11.33 -8.55 10.81
CA LEU A 68 -11.07 -9.96 10.53
C LEU A 68 -10.99 -10.81 11.79
N VAL A 69 -10.48 -10.23 12.88
CA VAL A 69 -10.28 -10.92 14.17
C VAL A 69 -11.57 -11.00 14.99
N ILE A 70 -12.46 -10.02 14.89
CA ILE A 70 -13.73 -10.01 15.66
C ILE A 70 -14.68 -11.08 15.09
N PRO A 71 -15.10 -12.09 15.90
CA PRO A 71 -15.76 -13.29 15.38
C PRO A 71 -17.15 -13.08 14.79
N LYS A 72 -17.87 -12.03 15.14
CA LYS A 72 -19.24 -11.77 14.70
C LYS A 72 -19.37 -10.68 13.64
N MET A 73 -18.26 -10.09 13.22
CA MET A 73 -18.28 -9.03 12.22
C MET A 73 -18.45 -9.60 10.80
N PRO A 74 -19.34 -9.00 9.99
CA PRO A 74 -19.46 -9.39 8.58
C PRO A 74 -18.16 -9.12 7.84
N LYS A 75 -17.55 -10.18 7.30
CA LYS A 75 -16.25 -10.07 6.58
C LYS A 75 -16.32 -9.12 5.37
N VAL A 76 -17.51 -8.88 4.82
CA VAL A 76 -17.72 -7.90 3.75
C VAL A 76 -17.29 -6.47 4.15
N LEU A 77 -17.32 -6.13 5.45
CA LEU A 77 -16.84 -4.83 5.93
C LEU A 77 -15.35 -4.60 5.63
N TYR A 78 -14.57 -5.68 5.51
CA TYR A 78 -13.18 -5.59 5.05
C TYR A 78 -13.07 -4.99 3.64
N SER A 79 -14.07 -5.24 2.76
CA SER A 79 -14.12 -4.65 1.42
C SER A 79 -14.28 -3.13 1.44
N VAL A 80 -14.92 -2.59 2.49
CA VAL A 80 -15.02 -1.14 2.70
C VAL A 80 -13.63 -0.54 2.97
N CYS A 81 -12.80 -1.23 3.74
CA CYS A 81 -11.41 -0.80 4.00
C CYS A 81 -10.59 -0.77 2.70
N GLY A 82 -10.73 -1.80 1.85
CA GLY A 82 -10.07 -1.83 0.55
C GLY A 82 -10.53 -0.71 -0.38
N ALA A 83 -11.84 -0.45 -0.43
CA ALA A 83 -12.40 0.64 -1.20
C ALA A 83 -11.92 2.01 -0.68
N ALA A 84 -11.92 2.23 0.63
CA ALA A 84 -11.40 3.45 1.24
C ALA A 84 -9.91 3.64 0.93
N PHE A 85 -9.11 2.59 1.05
CA PHE A 85 -7.70 2.61 0.67
C PHE A 85 -7.53 3.00 -0.81
N PHE A 86 -8.27 2.37 -1.71
CA PHE A 86 -8.20 2.66 -3.14
C PHE A 86 -8.52 4.12 -3.44
N VAL A 87 -9.62 4.65 -2.90
CA VAL A 87 -10.07 6.02 -3.16
C VAL A 87 -9.14 7.08 -2.55
N LEU A 88 -8.62 6.82 -1.36
CA LEU A 88 -7.83 7.81 -0.62
C LEU A 88 -6.35 7.79 -0.97
N PHE A 89 -5.80 6.61 -1.26
CA PHE A 89 -4.36 6.43 -1.46
C PHE A 89 -3.95 6.42 -2.93
N VAL A 90 -4.66 5.68 -3.79
CA VAL A 90 -4.23 5.45 -5.19
C VAL A 90 -4.10 6.75 -6.00
N PRO A 91 -5.04 7.72 -5.93
CA PRO A 91 -4.88 8.98 -6.66
C PRO A 91 -3.66 9.77 -6.23
N LYS A 92 -3.30 9.70 -4.94
CA LYS A 92 -2.11 10.37 -4.39
C LYS A 92 -0.83 9.69 -4.86
N ALA A 93 -0.81 8.36 -4.87
CA ALA A 93 0.31 7.59 -5.39
C ALA A 93 0.55 7.84 -6.88
N ILE A 94 -0.50 7.91 -7.69
CA ILE A 94 -0.40 8.26 -9.12
C ILE A 94 0.17 9.66 -9.28
N LYS A 95 -0.32 10.64 -8.53
CA LYS A 95 0.18 12.02 -8.60
C LYS A 95 1.66 12.11 -8.21
N ALA A 96 2.09 11.39 -7.19
CA ALA A 96 3.50 11.31 -6.80
C ALA A 96 4.37 10.69 -7.91
N LEU A 97 3.86 9.66 -8.58
CA LEU A 97 4.53 9.02 -9.70
C LEU A 97 4.67 9.96 -10.91
N ASP A 98 3.65 10.76 -11.20
CA ASP A 98 3.69 11.75 -12.28
C ASP A 98 4.70 12.87 -11.99
N GLN A 99 4.79 13.31 -10.75
CA GLN A 99 5.82 14.27 -10.33
C GLN A 99 7.23 13.71 -10.54
N TYR A 100 7.44 12.44 -10.16
CA TYR A 100 8.70 11.75 -10.40
C TYR A 100 9.05 11.70 -11.90
N ARG A 101 8.08 11.37 -12.76
CA ARG A 101 8.27 11.36 -14.22
C ARG A 101 8.64 12.74 -14.76
N GLN A 102 8.01 13.81 -14.26
CA GLN A 102 8.34 15.18 -14.65
C GLN A 102 9.79 15.56 -14.29
N VAL A 103 10.24 15.22 -13.08
CA VAL A 103 11.63 15.45 -12.66
C VAL A 103 12.59 14.68 -13.56
N ASN A 104 12.30 13.42 -13.88
CA ASN A 104 13.10 12.62 -14.79
C ASN A 104 13.19 13.25 -16.20
N ASN A 105 12.07 13.75 -16.73
CA ASN A 105 12.04 14.42 -18.04
C ASN A 105 12.86 15.72 -18.04
N ILE A 106 12.82 16.51 -16.96
CA ILE A 106 13.61 17.71 -16.79
C ILE A 106 15.11 17.39 -16.76
N MET A 107 15.50 16.34 -16.03
CA MET A 107 16.90 15.89 -15.97
C MET A 107 17.41 15.43 -17.33
N GLN A 108 16.58 14.73 -18.10
CA GLN A 108 16.94 14.33 -19.46
C GLN A 108 17.08 15.54 -20.40
N ALA A 109 16.15 16.49 -20.34
CA ALA A 109 16.15 17.69 -21.18
C ALA A 109 17.30 18.64 -20.86
N SER A 110 17.77 18.69 -19.61
CA SER A 110 18.89 19.54 -19.18
C SER A 110 20.27 18.98 -19.51
N GLY A 111 20.36 17.77 -20.09
CA GLY A 111 21.63 17.10 -20.37
C GLY A 111 22.33 16.53 -19.11
N LEU A 112 21.78 16.70 -17.94
CA LEU A 112 22.34 16.16 -16.68
C LEU A 112 22.35 14.62 -16.67
N SER A 113 21.51 13.99 -17.48
CA SER A 113 21.48 12.52 -17.66
C SER A 113 22.79 11.96 -18.26
N GLN A 114 23.64 12.80 -18.88
CA GLN A 114 24.96 12.38 -19.36
C GLN A 114 25.97 12.20 -18.21
N PHE A 115 25.73 12.82 -17.06
CA PHE A 115 26.64 12.80 -15.92
C PHE A 115 26.16 11.89 -14.79
N VAL A 116 24.87 11.58 -14.74
CA VAL A 116 24.28 10.73 -13.69
C VAL A 116 23.25 9.80 -14.33
N ASP A 117 23.48 8.49 -14.25
CA ASP A 117 22.45 7.54 -14.67
C ASP A 117 21.26 7.65 -13.68
N VAL A 118 20.06 7.91 -14.21
CA VAL A 118 18.85 8.08 -13.39
C VAL A 118 18.58 6.85 -12.54
N LYS A 119 18.98 5.65 -13.00
CA LYS A 119 18.84 4.40 -12.23
C LYS A 119 19.76 4.37 -11.02
N ASP A 120 20.92 5.01 -11.07
CA ASP A 120 21.84 5.12 -9.95
C ASP A 120 21.47 6.27 -9.03
N TYR A 121 20.74 7.26 -9.55
CA TYR A 121 20.27 8.39 -8.76
C TYR A 121 19.12 8.04 -7.83
N PHE A 122 18.17 7.19 -8.27
CA PHE A 122 16.98 6.84 -7.50
C PHE A 122 16.78 5.32 -7.46
N ARG A 123 16.66 4.79 -6.26
CA ARG A 123 16.32 3.37 -6.01
C ARG A 123 15.13 3.26 -5.07
N PHE A 124 14.23 2.32 -5.39
CA PHE A 124 13.18 1.93 -4.46
C PHE A 124 13.77 1.06 -3.35
N GLU A 125 13.39 1.34 -2.11
CA GLU A 125 13.81 0.60 -0.93
C GLU A 125 12.69 -0.37 -0.46
N ALA A 126 13.00 -1.16 0.57
CA ALA A 126 12.12 -2.23 1.07
C ALA A 126 10.70 -1.73 1.40
N GLY A 127 10.56 -0.52 1.95
CA GLY A 127 9.27 0.07 2.28
C GLY A 127 8.33 0.18 1.09
N TYR A 128 8.85 0.59 -0.08
CA TYR A 128 8.06 0.65 -1.31
C TYR A 128 7.47 -0.71 -1.69
N TYR A 129 8.30 -1.75 -1.71
CA TYR A 129 7.85 -3.10 -2.08
C TYR A 129 6.84 -3.66 -1.09
N LEU A 130 7.01 -3.40 0.21
CA LEU A 130 6.05 -3.81 1.23
C LEU A 130 4.72 -3.07 1.10
N LEU A 131 4.75 -1.76 0.81
CA LEU A 131 3.53 -0.98 0.57
C LEU A 131 2.76 -1.52 -0.64
N VAL A 132 3.45 -1.80 -1.75
CA VAL A 132 2.82 -2.35 -2.96
C VAL A 132 2.29 -3.75 -2.70
N ALA A 133 3.06 -4.64 -2.10
CA ALA A 133 2.63 -6.00 -1.79
C ALA A 133 1.44 -6.02 -0.83
N GLY A 134 1.51 -5.25 0.26
CA GLY A 134 0.42 -5.12 1.23
C GLY A 134 -0.86 -4.55 0.60
N ALA A 135 -0.72 -3.53 -0.26
CA ALA A 135 -1.84 -2.95 -1.00
C ALA A 135 -2.51 -3.95 -1.95
N LEU A 136 -1.73 -4.73 -2.70
CA LEU A 136 -2.27 -5.75 -3.60
C LEU A 136 -3.00 -6.85 -2.84
N ILE A 137 -2.47 -7.30 -1.70
CA ILE A 137 -3.12 -8.30 -0.86
C ILE A 137 -4.41 -7.73 -0.25
N LEU A 138 -4.39 -6.49 0.27
CA LEU A 138 -5.56 -5.82 0.81
C LEU A 138 -6.68 -5.71 -0.22
N LEU A 139 -6.35 -5.26 -1.43
CA LEU A 139 -7.32 -5.12 -2.52
C LEU A 139 -7.84 -6.48 -2.98
N GLY A 140 -6.97 -7.47 -3.18
CA GLY A 140 -7.35 -8.82 -3.58
C GLY A 140 -8.28 -9.49 -2.56
N ALA A 141 -7.95 -9.39 -1.27
CA ALA A 141 -8.81 -9.90 -0.21
C ALA A 141 -10.15 -9.15 -0.12
N SER A 142 -10.15 -7.83 -0.36
CA SER A 142 -11.37 -7.02 -0.40
C SER A 142 -12.32 -7.46 -1.51
N VAL A 143 -11.79 -7.70 -2.70
CA VAL A 143 -12.57 -8.24 -3.83
C VAL A 143 -13.09 -9.64 -3.51
N TYR A 144 -12.25 -10.51 -2.92
CA TYR A 144 -12.66 -11.87 -2.53
C TYR A 144 -13.87 -11.85 -1.57
N TYR A 145 -13.83 -11.03 -0.50
CA TYR A 145 -14.93 -10.95 0.47
C TYR A 145 -16.18 -10.32 -0.14
N LEU A 146 -16.02 -9.37 -1.05
CA LEU A 146 -17.15 -8.76 -1.77
C LEU A 146 -17.85 -9.78 -2.66
N VAL A 147 -17.11 -10.50 -3.50
CA VAL A 147 -17.64 -11.53 -4.40
C VAL A 147 -18.32 -12.64 -3.61
N ARG A 148 -17.69 -13.12 -2.54
CA ARG A 148 -18.25 -14.14 -1.67
C ARG A 148 -19.56 -13.71 -1.01
N PHE A 149 -19.67 -12.43 -0.63
CA PHE A 149 -20.91 -11.89 -0.07
C PHE A 149 -22.05 -11.95 -1.08
N PHE A 150 -21.81 -11.62 -2.34
CA PHE A 150 -22.85 -11.70 -3.37
C PHE A 150 -23.24 -13.14 -3.70
N ILE A 151 -22.27 -14.06 -3.84
CA ILE A 151 -22.54 -15.46 -4.13
C ILE A 151 -23.35 -16.16 -3.01
N ASN A 152 -23.10 -15.81 -1.74
CA ASN A 152 -23.80 -16.44 -0.62
C ASN A 152 -25.17 -15.79 -0.31
N ARG A 153 -25.56 -14.78 -1.06
CA ARG A 153 -26.84 -14.08 -0.87
C ARG A 153 -27.98 -14.67 -1.71
N ASP A 154 -27.62 -15.40 -2.76
CA ASP A 154 -28.55 -16.18 -3.60
C ASP A 154 -28.72 -17.58 -3.01
#